data_a8e723f4b78fb1be3a0ccde18de39faa
#
_entry.id   a8e723f4b78fb1be3a0ccde18de39faa
#
_cell.length_a   1.000
_cell.length_b   1.000
_cell.length_c   1.000
_cell.angle_alpha   90.00
_cell.angle_beta   90.00
_cell.angle_gamma   90.00
#
_symmetry.space_group_name_H-M   'P 1'
#
loop_
_entity.id
_entity.type
_entity.pdbx_description
1 polymer ?
#
loop_
_entity_poly.entity_id
_entity_poly.type
_entity_poly.pdbx_seq_one_letter_code
_entity_poly.pdbx_strand_id
1 'polypeptide(L)'
;LRRIFEIFDRYETSVDMVSTSEVSVSLTLDNIEHLGPIWEELRQFADVSVEEEQALVCLVGEDIRHTPGVAGRAFQVLRDTNIRMISQGSSVVNLGFVVADKDLVPAVSALHGEFFAELDPAVFD
;
A
#
# COMPACT_ATOMS: atom_id res chain seq x y z
N LEU A 1 2.03 14.04 -14.15
CA LEU A 1 1.37 12.79 -13.81
C LEU A 1 0.94 11.99 -15.05
N ARG A 2 0.34 12.67 -16.02
CA ARG A 2 -0.06 12.04 -17.29
C ARG A 2 1.12 11.38 -18.00
N ARG A 3 2.25 12.05 -18.05
CA ARG A 3 3.44 11.55 -18.72
C ARG A 3 3.98 10.29 -18.06
N ILE A 4 3.88 10.23 -16.73
CA ILE A 4 4.29 9.05 -15.96
C ILE A 4 3.42 7.86 -16.35
N PHE A 5 2.10 8.02 -16.35
CA PHE A 5 1.19 6.93 -16.67
C PHE A 5 1.28 6.50 -18.14
N GLU A 6 1.58 7.42 -19.05
CA GLU A 6 1.81 7.07 -20.45
C GLU A 6 3.02 6.13 -20.60
N ILE A 7 4.06 6.34 -19.80
CA ILE A 7 5.24 5.46 -19.80
C ILE A 7 4.87 4.06 -19.30
N PHE A 8 4.17 3.97 -18.17
CA PHE A 8 3.74 2.67 -17.64
C PHE A 8 2.83 1.93 -18.61
N ASP A 9 1.93 2.65 -19.25
CA ASP A 9 1.00 2.06 -20.22
C ASP A 9 1.74 1.52 -21.44
N ARG A 10 2.73 2.24 -21.93
CA ARG A 10 3.53 1.81 -23.08
C ARG A 10 4.28 0.51 -22.81
N TYR A 11 4.72 0.30 -21.57
CA TYR A 11 5.39 -0.93 -21.16
C TYR A 11 4.42 -1.96 -20.60
N GLU A 12 3.13 -1.74 -20.75
CA GLU A 12 2.08 -2.67 -20.28
C GLU A 12 2.27 -3.06 -18.80
N THR A 13 2.63 -2.08 -17.99
CA THR A 13 2.89 -2.28 -16.57
C THR A 13 1.82 -1.59 -15.74
N SER A 14 1.07 -2.37 -14.97
CA SER A 14 0.02 -1.85 -14.12
C SER A 14 0.57 -1.27 -12.83
N VAL A 15 -0.02 -0.18 -12.39
CA VAL A 15 0.30 0.46 -11.11
C VAL A 15 -0.77 0.07 -10.10
N ASP A 16 -0.35 -0.46 -8.95
CA ASP A 16 -1.29 -0.91 -7.91
C ASP A 16 -1.80 0.22 -7.03
N MET A 17 -0.88 1.00 -6.49
CA MET A 17 -1.22 2.14 -5.63
C MET A 17 -0.52 3.38 -6.11
N VAL A 18 -1.20 4.51 -5.96
CA VAL A 18 -0.65 5.83 -6.29
C VAL A 18 -0.89 6.76 -5.12
N SER A 19 0.15 7.47 -4.72
CA SER A 19 0.02 8.56 -3.74
C SER A 19 0.73 9.77 -4.32
N THR A 20 0.04 10.90 -4.34
CA THR A 20 0.58 12.12 -4.91
C THR A 20 0.60 13.25 -3.89
N SER A 21 1.60 14.11 -4.02
CA SER A 21 1.64 15.38 -3.34
C SER A 21 1.95 16.46 -4.38
N GLU A 22 2.06 17.70 -3.94
CA GLU A 22 2.36 18.79 -4.84
C GLU A 22 3.69 18.60 -5.60
N VAL A 23 4.66 17.95 -4.96
CA VAL A 23 6.01 17.82 -5.48
C VAL A 23 6.46 16.39 -5.72
N SER A 24 5.65 15.40 -5.39
CA SER A 24 6.06 14.00 -5.52
C SER A 24 4.92 13.08 -5.93
N VAL A 25 5.30 11.97 -6.56
CA VAL A 25 4.39 10.88 -6.91
C VAL A 25 5.04 9.59 -6.44
N SER A 26 4.30 8.80 -5.66
CA SER A 26 4.74 7.49 -5.21
C SER A 26 3.86 6.42 -5.82
N LEU A 27 4.46 5.40 -6.38
CA LEU A 27 3.75 4.33 -7.08
C LEU A 27 4.21 2.97 -6.55
N THR A 28 3.30 2.02 -6.55
CA THR A 28 3.65 0.63 -6.28
C THR A 28 3.37 -0.23 -7.50
N LEU A 29 4.24 -1.20 -7.74
CA LEU A 29 4.14 -2.12 -8.86
C LEU A 29 4.21 -3.55 -8.34
N ASP A 30 3.37 -4.41 -8.91
CA ASP A 30 3.42 -5.84 -8.64
C ASP A 30 4.40 -6.53 -9.60
N ASN A 31 4.39 -6.12 -10.87
CA ASN A 31 5.26 -6.67 -11.91
C ASN A 31 6.39 -5.70 -12.23
N ILE A 32 7.63 -6.14 -12.02
CA ILE A 32 8.82 -5.32 -12.25
C ILE A 32 9.60 -5.73 -13.49
N GLU A 33 9.01 -6.53 -14.38
CA GLU A 33 9.68 -7.01 -15.58
C GLU A 33 10.25 -5.88 -16.44
N HIS A 34 9.51 -4.78 -16.57
CA HIS A 34 9.91 -3.64 -17.40
C HIS A 34 10.43 -2.46 -16.60
N LEU A 35 10.78 -2.66 -15.33
CA LEU A 35 11.19 -1.58 -14.44
C LEU A 35 12.42 -0.83 -14.95
N GLY A 36 13.40 -1.54 -15.49
CA GLY A 36 14.61 -0.92 -16.02
C GLY A 36 14.33 0.15 -17.07
N PRO A 37 13.67 -0.21 -18.19
CA PRO A 37 13.30 0.78 -19.21
C PRO A 37 12.41 1.90 -18.69
N ILE A 38 11.45 1.60 -17.84
CA ILE A 38 10.56 2.60 -17.25
C ILE A 38 11.38 3.60 -16.43
N TRP A 39 12.28 3.12 -15.59
CA TRP A 39 13.14 3.96 -14.77
C TRP A 39 13.99 4.90 -15.63
N GLU A 40 14.56 4.36 -16.72
CA GLU A 40 15.37 5.15 -17.64
C GLU A 40 14.59 6.30 -18.29
N GLU A 41 13.33 6.08 -18.64
CA GLU A 41 12.50 7.13 -19.22
C GLU A 41 12.05 8.15 -18.17
N LEU A 42 11.70 7.69 -16.97
CA LEU A 42 11.26 8.59 -15.89
C LEU A 42 12.38 9.52 -15.43
N ARG A 43 13.60 9.02 -15.32
CA ARG A 43 14.72 9.81 -14.83
C ARG A 43 15.11 10.98 -15.73
N GLN A 44 14.61 10.99 -16.95
CA GLN A 44 14.89 12.08 -17.88
C GLN A 44 14.19 13.39 -17.50
N PHE A 45 13.12 13.31 -16.70
CA PHE A 45 12.38 14.50 -16.27
C PHE A 45 12.06 14.53 -14.78
N ALA A 46 12.55 13.57 -14.02
CA ALA A 46 12.28 13.49 -12.59
C ALA A 46 13.43 12.81 -11.86
N ASP A 47 13.53 13.06 -10.56
CA ASP A 47 14.41 12.30 -9.69
C ASP A 47 13.64 11.05 -9.26
N VAL A 48 14.17 9.88 -9.58
CA VAL A 48 13.48 8.60 -9.35
C VAL A 48 14.29 7.74 -8.40
N SER A 49 13.65 7.29 -7.33
CA SER A 49 14.22 6.27 -6.45
C SER A 49 13.33 5.04 -6.48
N VAL A 50 13.93 3.88 -6.33
CA VAL A 50 13.23 2.60 -6.33
C VAL A 50 13.54 1.85 -5.05
N GLU A 51 12.50 1.37 -4.39
CA GLU A 51 12.65 0.50 -3.23
C GLU A 51 12.02 -0.85 -3.58
N GLU A 52 12.82 -1.90 -3.46
CA GLU A 52 12.37 -3.25 -3.71
C GLU A 52 11.99 -3.96 -2.40
N GLU A 53 11.46 -5.16 -2.52
CA GLU A 53 11.09 -6.01 -1.38
C GLU A 53 10.11 -5.32 -0.44
N GLN A 54 9.06 -4.75 -1.03
CA GLN A 54 7.96 -4.13 -0.30
C GLN A 54 6.73 -5.03 -0.36
N ALA A 55 5.90 -4.96 0.66
CA ALA A 55 4.68 -5.76 0.73
C ALA A 55 3.48 -4.87 1.01
N LEU A 56 2.33 -5.25 0.44
CA LEU A 56 1.06 -4.56 0.69
C LEU A 56 0.26 -5.36 1.71
N VAL A 57 -0.11 -4.71 2.79
CA VAL A 57 -0.97 -5.27 3.83
C VAL A 57 -2.30 -4.55 3.78
N CYS A 58 -3.40 -5.29 3.65
CA CYS A 58 -4.73 -4.72 3.58
C CYS A 58 -5.60 -5.20 4.73
N LEU A 59 -6.30 -4.25 5.33
CA LEU A 59 -7.37 -4.52 6.30
C LEU A 59 -8.67 -4.37 5.52
N VAL A 60 -9.39 -5.47 5.33
CA VAL A 60 -10.58 -5.53 4.47
C VAL A 60 -11.82 -5.81 5.30
N GLY A 61 -12.88 -5.04 5.05
CA GLY A 61 -14.17 -5.25 5.73
C GLY A 61 -15.18 -4.20 5.31
N GLU A 62 -16.46 -4.58 5.31
CA GLU A 62 -17.53 -3.68 4.88
C GLU A 62 -17.68 -2.44 5.76
N ASP A 63 -17.36 -2.56 7.03
CA ASP A 63 -17.58 -1.49 7.99
C ASP A 63 -16.35 -0.61 8.24
N ILE A 64 -15.25 -0.88 7.56
CA ILE A 64 -13.99 -0.16 7.84
C ILE A 64 -14.14 1.35 7.66
N ARG A 65 -14.72 1.77 6.55
CA ARG A 65 -14.84 3.21 6.27
C ARG A 65 -15.92 3.90 7.11
N HIS A 66 -16.85 3.12 7.69
CA HIS A 66 -17.95 3.66 8.48
C HIS A 66 -17.74 3.52 9.99
N THR A 67 -16.70 2.81 10.41
CA THR A 67 -16.42 2.60 11.82
C THR A 67 -15.35 3.58 12.27
N PRO A 68 -15.69 4.53 13.16
CA PRO A 68 -14.70 5.48 13.67
C PRO A 68 -13.55 4.76 14.37
N GLY A 69 -12.35 5.26 14.20
CA GLY A 69 -11.19 4.81 14.95
C GLY A 69 -10.49 3.59 14.39
N VAL A 70 -10.95 2.99 13.27
CA VAL A 70 -10.28 1.83 12.69
C VAL A 70 -8.84 2.17 12.30
N ALA A 71 -8.65 3.28 11.57
CA ALA A 71 -7.31 3.70 11.17
C ALA A 71 -6.42 3.96 12.40
N GLY A 72 -6.96 4.62 13.42
CA GLY A 72 -6.22 4.88 14.66
C GLY A 72 -5.78 3.61 15.36
N ARG A 73 -6.65 2.61 15.43
CA ARG A 73 -6.31 1.31 16.02
C ARG A 73 -5.22 0.60 15.21
N ALA A 74 -5.33 0.64 13.88
CA ALA A 74 -4.31 0.06 13.01
C ALA A 74 -2.96 0.72 13.22
N PHE A 75 -2.91 2.04 13.23
CA PHE A 75 -1.65 2.77 13.45
C PHE A 75 -1.07 2.50 14.83
N GLN A 76 -1.91 2.35 15.83
CA GLN A 76 -1.45 2.07 17.19
C GLN A 76 -0.70 0.74 17.28
N VAL A 77 -1.22 -0.30 16.65
CA VAL A 77 -0.56 -1.62 16.68
C VAL A 77 0.61 -1.71 15.72
N LEU A 78 0.69 -0.82 14.74
CA LEU A 78 1.80 -0.75 13.79
C LEU A 78 2.85 0.29 14.18
N ARG A 79 2.82 0.79 15.41
CA ARG A 79 3.70 1.88 15.84
C ARG A 79 5.19 1.57 15.69
N ASP A 80 5.56 0.30 15.71
CA ASP A 80 6.96 -0.12 15.56
C ASP A 80 7.31 -0.52 14.11
N THR A 81 6.35 -0.38 13.21
CA THR A 81 6.52 -0.73 11.80
C THR A 81 6.67 0.53 10.97
N ASN A 82 7.68 0.58 10.12
CA ASN A 82 7.84 1.70 9.21
C ASN A 82 6.88 1.57 8.03
N ILE A 83 5.85 2.40 8.01
CA ILE A 83 4.82 2.40 6.97
C ILE A 83 5.29 3.33 5.84
N ARG A 84 5.39 2.79 4.62
CA ARG A 84 5.88 3.52 3.45
C ARG A 84 4.77 4.27 2.73
N MET A 85 3.59 3.66 2.62
CA MET A 85 2.43 4.27 1.99
C MET A 85 1.17 3.81 2.70
N ILE A 86 0.15 4.66 2.65
CA ILE A 86 -1.16 4.39 3.23
C ILE A 86 -2.20 4.70 2.17
N SER A 87 -3.17 3.83 2.02
CA SER A 87 -4.28 4.06 1.11
C SER A 87 -5.59 3.75 1.79
N GLN A 88 -6.51 4.72 1.77
CA GLN A 88 -7.88 4.53 2.23
C GLN A 88 -8.76 5.46 1.41
N GLY A 89 -9.67 4.88 0.67
CA GLY A 89 -10.60 5.65 -0.16
C GLY A 89 -12.03 5.53 0.31
N SER A 90 -12.86 6.49 -0.06
CA SER A 90 -14.27 6.49 0.31
C SER A 90 -15.07 5.44 -0.47
N SER A 91 -14.56 5.00 -1.61
CA SER A 91 -15.23 4.03 -2.48
C SER A 91 -14.79 2.60 -2.25
N VAL A 92 -13.79 2.35 -1.40
CA VAL A 92 -13.26 1.02 -1.13
C VAL A 92 -13.45 0.66 0.34
N VAL A 93 -13.56 -0.62 0.61
CA VAL A 93 -13.79 -1.13 1.97
C VAL A 93 -12.50 -1.70 2.55
N ASN A 94 -11.39 -1.06 2.26
CA ASN A 94 -10.10 -1.49 2.78
C ASN A 94 -9.25 -0.30 3.22
N LEU A 95 -8.28 -0.64 4.05
CA LEU A 95 -7.21 0.26 4.48
C LEU A 95 -5.92 -0.48 4.17
N GLY A 96 -5.10 0.08 3.29
CA GLY A 96 -3.88 -0.55 2.82
C GLY A 96 -2.63 0.14 3.31
N PHE A 97 -1.61 -0.66 3.62
CA PHE A 97 -0.29 -0.18 4.04
C PHE A 97 0.78 -0.86 3.22
N VAL A 98 1.77 -0.08 2.78
CA VAL A 98 2.97 -0.64 2.18
C VAL A 98 4.07 -0.64 3.22
N VAL A 99 4.65 -1.81 3.44
CA VAL A 99 5.73 -2.01 4.41
C VAL A 99 6.86 -2.79 3.75
N ALA A 100 8.04 -2.79 4.34
CA ALA A 100 9.12 -3.65 3.85
C ALA A 100 8.74 -5.12 4.05
N ASP A 101 9.19 -6.00 3.15
CA ASP A 101 8.90 -7.44 3.25
C ASP A 101 9.26 -8.03 4.60
N LYS A 102 10.36 -7.58 5.18
CA LYS A 102 10.80 -8.06 6.50
C LYS A 102 9.82 -7.75 7.62
N ASP A 103 8.97 -6.74 7.42
CA ASP A 103 7.98 -6.30 8.41
C ASP A 103 6.60 -6.91 8.15
N LEU A 104 6.44 -7.69 7.09
CA LEU A 104 5.13 -8.23 6.68
C LEU A 104 4.51 -9.10 7.78
N VAL A 105 5.24 -10.10 8.25
CA VAL A 105 4.69 -11.03 9.25
C VAL A 105 4.38 -10.33 10.57
N PRO A 106 5.29 -9.51 11.13
CA PRO A 106 4.96 -8.76 12.34
C PRO A 106 3.75 -7.83 12.17
N ALA A 107 3.63 -7.16 11.02
CA ALA A 107 2.52 -6.25 10.75
C ALA A 107 1.19 -7.01 10.68
N VAL A 108 1.15 -8.11 9.94
CA VAL A 108 -0.05 -8.92 9.82
C VAL A 108 -0.45 -9.50 11.18
N SER A 109 0.51 -9.99 11.94
CA SER A 109 0.25 -10.54 13.27
C SER A 109 -0.30 -9.48 14.22
N ALA A 110 0.26 -8.28 14.20
CA ALA A 110 -0.22 -7.19 15.06
C ALA A 110 -1.64 -6.77 14.70
N LEU A 111 -1.93 -6.62 13.42
CA LEU A 111 -3.28 -6.27 12.96
C LEU A 111 -4.28 -7.38 13.25
N HIS A 112 -3.90 -8.63 13.02
CA HIS A 112 -4.77 -9.76 13.30
C HIS A 112 -5.09 -9.83 14.80
N GLY A 113 -4.10 -9.63 15.66
CA GLY A 113 -4.31 -9.62 17.10
C GLY A 113 -5.26 -8.52 17.55
N GLU A 114 -5.15 -7.31 16.97
CA GLU A 114 -6.01 -6.19 17.34
C GLU A 114 -7.45 -6.35 16.86
N PHE A 115 -7.64 -6.81 15.62
CA PHE A 115 -8.97 -6.81 15.00
C PHE A 115 -9.69 -8.16 15.07
N PHE A 116 -8.98 -9.25 15.34
CA PHE A 116 -9.56 -10.59 15.30
C PHE A 116 -9.41 -11.36 16.61
N ALA A 117 -8.71 -10.83 17.60
CA ALA A 117 -8.50 -11.52 18.87
C ALA A 117 -9.79 -11.74 19.66
N GLU A 118 -10.78 -10.85 19.50
CA GLU A 118 -12.06 -10.92 20.19
C GLU A 118 -13.20 -11.40 19.32
N LEU A 119 -12.89 -11.93 18.14
CA LEU A 119 -13.92 -12.39 17.22
C LEU A 119 -14.55 -13.70 17.72
N ASP A 120 -15.87 -13.78 17.54
CA ASP A 120 -16.60 -15.01 17.78
C ASP A 120 -16.19 -16.03 16.71
N PRO A 121 -15.62 -17.19 17.08
CA PRO A 121 -15.22 -18.20 16.09
C PRO A 121 -16.35 -18.67 15.18
N ALA A 122 -17.59 -18.60 15.64
CA ALA A 122 -18.75 -18.96 14.81
C ALA A 122 -18.98 -17.99 13.66
N VAL A 123 -18.45 -16.77 13.76
CA VAL A 123 -18.61 -15.74 12.74
C VAL A 123 -17.43 -15.72 11.77
N PHE A 124 -16.23 -16.01 12.26
CA PHE A 124 -14.98 -15.79 11.52
C PHE A 124 -14.13 -17.03 11.29
N ASP A 125 -14.70 -18.15 11.47
CA ASP A 125 -14.00 -19.42 11.26
C ASP A 125 -13.52 -19.59 9.83
#